data_8ae72b7b7746bbf6b26a19fa48d6816c
#
_entry.id   8ae72b7b7746bbf6b26a19fa48d6816c
#
_cell.length_a   1.000
_cell.length_b   1.000
_cell.length_c   1.000
_cell.angle_alpha   90.00
_cell.angle_beta   90.00
_cell.angle_gamma   90.00
#
_symmetry.space_group_name_H-M   'P 1'
#
loop_
_entity.id
_entity.type
_entity.pdbx_description
1 polymer ?
#
loop_
_entity_poly.entity_id
_entity_poly.type
_entity_poly.pdbx_seq_one_letter_code
_entity_poly.pdbx_strand_id
1 'polypeptide(L)'
;MTSTLVADARTTVDPRGPRFGASITVVVLAAALVTAGSPVGLVLIAWQTLVFALGAFVGLYAQPYGVIFRKLICKRLTPPTELEDAAPPRFAQLVGFVFLASALIATLAGAAAIAIVAVGFALAAAFLNAVFNICLGCEMYLISRRILVRA
;
A
#
# COMPACT_ATOMS: atom_id res chain seq x y z
N MET A 1 -24.58 -12.66 -13.29
CA MET A 1 -23.18 -13.14 -13.28
C MET A 1 -22.15 -12.03 -13.10
N THR A 2 -22.27 -10.91 -13.77
CA THR A 2 -21.31 -9.79 -13.66
C THR A 2 -21.27 -9.14 -12.27
N SER A 3 -22.41 -8.99 -11.59
CA SER A 3 -22.47 -8.39 -10.24
C SER A 3 -21.79 -9.22 -9.15
N THR A 4 -21.85 -10.55 -9.25
CA THR A 4 -21.24 -11.48 -8.28
C THR A 4 -19.72 -11.49 -8.42
N LEU A 5 -19.19 -11.44 -9.64
CA LEU A 5 -17.77 -11.38 -9.91
C LEU A 5 -17.14 -10.05 -9.46
N VAL A 6 -17.87 -8.94 -9.59
CA VAL A 6 -17.42 -7.63 -9.12
C VAL A 6 -17.46 -7.53 -7.60
N ALA A 7 -18.46 -8.13 -6.95
CA ALA A 7 -18.54 -8.21 -5.50
C ALA A 7 -17.38 -9.04 -4.93
N ASP A 8 -17.06 -10.17 -5.55
CA ASP A 8 -15.95 -11.05 -5.15
C ASP A 8 -14.59 -10.36 -5.29
N ALA A 9 -14.38 -9.62 -6.38
CA ALA A 9 -13.16 -8.81 -6.58
C ALA A 9 -12.99 -7.64 -5.59
N ARG A 10 -14.03 -7.28 -4.84
CA ARG A 10 -13.94 -6.26 -3.79
C ARG A 10 -13.59 -6.82 -2.42
N THR A 11 -13.84 -8.10 -2.21
CA THR A 11 -13.66 -8.77 -0.91
C THR A 11 -12.44 -9.67 -0.85
N THR A 12 -11.96 -10.13 -2.00
CA THR A 12 -10.79 -11.01 -2.11
C THR A 12 -9.72 -10.43 -3.02
N VAL A 13 -8.47 -10.83 -2.78
CA VAL A 13 -7.31 -10.36 -3.53
C VAL A 13 -6.32 -11.51 -3.75
N ASP A 14 -5.68 -11.52 -4.93
CA ASP A 14 -4.50 -12.37 -5.18
C ASP A 14 -3.34 -11.87 -4.30
N PRO A 15 -2.79 -12.68 -3.39
CA PRO A 15 -1.75 -12.26 -2.45
C PRO A 15 -0.48 -11.73 -3.12
N ARG A 16 -0.25 -12.09 -4.37
CA ARG A 16 0.89 -11.60 -5.18
C ARG A 16 0.73 -10.13 -5.58
N GLY A 17 -0.51 -9.63 -5.70
CA GLY A 17 -0.81 -8.25 -6.07
C GLY A 17 -0.30 -7.22 -5.06
N PRO A 18 -0.65 -7.30 -3.77
CA PRO A 18 -0.13 -6.42 -2.73
C PRO A 18 1.40 -6.44 -2.62
N ARG A 19 2.04 -7.61 -2.79
CA ARG A 19 3.50 -7.74 -2.79
C ARG A 19 4.14 -7.05 -3.99
N PHE A 20 3.56 -7.18 -5.17
CA PHE A 20 3.98 -6.44 -6.36
C PHE A 20 3.86 -4.93 -6.15
N GLY A 21 2.73 -4.46 -5.60
CA GLY A 21 2.52 -3.06 -5.24
C GLY A 21 3.55 -2.57 -4.23
N ALA A 22 3.89 -3.37 -3.22
CA ALA A 22 4.93 -3.05 -2.24
C ALA A 22 6.31 -2.89 -2.90
N SER A 23 6.65 -3.71 -3.89
CA SER A 23 7.92 -3.58 -4.63
C SER A 23 8.02 -2.26 -5.39
N ILE A 24 6.96 -1.81 -6.05
CA ILE A 24 6.92 -0.49 -6.70
C ILE A 24 7.00 0.62 -5.65
N THR A 25 6.27 0.49 -4.56
CA THR A 25 6.29 1.45 -3.45
C THR A 25 7.70 1.64 -2.89
N VAL A 26 8.48 0.56 -2.71
CA VAL A 26 9.89 0.65 -2.28
C VAL A 26 10.70 1.54 -3.22
N VAL A 27 10.58 1.34 -4.54
CA VAL A 27 11.32 2.15 -5.53
C VAL A 27 10.90 3.62 -5.46
N VAL A 28 9.60 3.89 -5.40
CA VAL A 28 9.05 5.26 -5.34
C VAL A 28 9.48 5.97 -4.06
N LEU A 29 9.40 5.32 -2.90
CA LEU A 29 9.77 5.92 -1.61
C LEU A 29 11.27 6.08 -1.45
N ALA A 30 12.08 5.15 -1.97
CA ALA A 30 13.53 5.31 -2.01
C ALA A 30 13.91 6.52 -2.88
N ALA A 31 13.31 6.67 -4.05
CA ALA A 31 13.52 7.83 -4.91
C ALA A 31 13.06 9.13 -4.22
N ALA A 32 11.93 9.11 -3.48
CA ALA A 32 11.45 10.27 -2.73
C ALA A 32 12.44 10.69 -1.62
N LEU A 33 13.08 9.73 -0.93
CA LEU A 33 14.11 10.03 0.08
C LEU A 33 15.37 10.59 -0.54
N VAL A 34 15.84 10.02 -1.65
CA VAL A 34 17.04 10.51 -2.37
C VAL A 34 16.83 11.92 -2.91
N THR A 35 15.61 12.25 -3.32
CA THR A 35 15.24 13.58 -3.84
C THR A 35 14.55 14.47 -2.80
N ALA A 36 14.71 14.15 -1.52
CA ALA A 36 14.11 14.93 -0.43
C ALA A 36 14.54 16.41 -0.48
N GLY A 37 13.59 17.30 -0.26
CA GLY A 37 13.81 18.75 -0.37
C GLY A 37 13.73 19.32 -1.77
N SER A 38 13.55 18.48 -2.80
CA SER A 38 13.33 18.92 -4.18
C SER A 38 11.86 18.83 -4.59
N PRO A 39 11.44 19.54 -5.65
CA PRO A 39 10.09 19.38 -6.23
C PRO A 39 9.78 17.93 -6.65
N VAL A 40 10.79 17.18 -7.09
CA VAL A 40 10.64 15.77 -7.48
C VAL A 40 10.24 14.93 -6.26
N GLY A 41 10.93 15.09 -5.13
CA GLY A 41 10.58 14.40 -3.89
C GLY A 41 9.16 14.70 -3.43
N LEU A 42 8.74 15.96 -3.51
CA LEU A 42 7.36 16.37 -3.19
C LEU A 42 6.33 15.68 -4.09
N VAL A 43 6.57 15.63 -5.40
CA VAL A 43 5.68 14.96 -6.35
C VAL A 43 5.58 13.46 -6.08
N LEU A 44 6.71 12.81 -5.76
CA LEU A 44 6.73 11.38 -5.45
C LEU A 44 5.96 11.05 -4.15
N ILE A 45 6.11 11.88 -3.12
CA ILE A 45 5.34 11.74 -1.86
C ILE A 45 3.85 11.95 -2.15
N ALA A 46 3.48 12.99 -2.88
CA ALA A 46 2.08 13.28 -3.24
C ALA A 46 1.47 12.12 -4.06
N TRP A 47 2.18 11.62 -5.05
CA TRP A 47 1.76 10.46 -5.86
C TRP A 47 1.52 9.23 -4.98
N GLN A 48 2.47 8.87 -4.13
CA GLN A 48 2.34 7.69 -3.30
C GLN A 48 1.25 7.84 -2.23
N THR A 49 1.03 9.06 -1.73
CA THR A 49 -0.11 9.37 -0.85
C THR A 49 -1.43 9.09 -1.57
N LEU A 50 -1.57 9.54 -2.81
CA LEU A 50 -2.74 9.27 -3.65
C LEU A 50 -2.95 7.76 -3.88
N VAL A 51 -1.89 7.03 -4.21
CA VAL A 51 -1.95 5.57 -4.41
C VAL A 51 -2.46 4.86 -3.16
N PHE A 52 -1.96 5.22 -1.99
CA PHE A 52 -2.44 4.66 -0.72
C PHE A 52 -3.88 5.08 -0.40
N ALA A 53 -4.25 6.32 -0.68
CA ALA A 53 -5.62 6.79 -0.51
C ALA A 53 -6.62 5.99 -1.36
N LEU A 54 -6.30 5.74 -2.62
CA LEU A 54 -7.13 4.91 -3.50
C LEU A 54 -7.27 3.48 -2.96
N GLY A 55 -6.19 2.87 -2.51
CA GLY A 55 -6.21 1.54 -1.92
C GLY A 55 -7.01 1.45 -0.64
N ALA A 56 -6.92 2.46 0.23
CA ALA A 56 -7.60 2.51 1.53
C ALA A 56 -9.09 2.83 1.40
N PHE A 57 -9.44 3.90 0.68
CA PHE A 57 -10.80 4.46 0.68
C PHE A 57 -11.68 3.93 -0.45
N VAL A 58 -11.12 3.70 -1.63
CA VAL A 58 -11.87 3.14 -2.76
C VAL A 58 -11.76 1.62 -2.76
N GLY A 59 -10.56 1.08 -2.61
CA GLY A 59 -10.28 -0.35 -2.55
C GLY A 59 -9.08 -0.75 -3.40
N LEU A 60 -8.53 -1.93 -3.12
CA LEU A 60 -7.36 -2.45 -3.82
C LEU A 60 -7.57 -2.61 -5.34
N TYR A 61 -8.81 -2.78 -5.76
CA TYR A 61 -9.15 -2.89 -7.18
C TYR A 61 -8.93 -1.58 -7.96
N ALA A 62 -9.00 -0.44 -7.29
CA ALA A 62 -8.79 0.89 -7.87
C ALA A 62 -7.34 1.37 -7.75
N GLN A 63 -6.51 0.71 -6.93
CA GLN A 63 -5.12 1.08 -6.75
C GLN A 63 -4.32 0.87 -8.05
N PRO A 64 -3.57 1.89 -8.53
CA PRO A 64 -2.87 1.82 -9.81
C PRO A 64 -1.96 0.60 -9.97
N TYR A 65 -1.18 0.27 -8.95
CA TYR A 65 -0.25 -0.87 -8.98
C TYR A 65 -0.99 -2.22 -9.05
N GLY A 66 -2.12 -2.33 -8.34
CA GLY A 66 -2.99 -3.50 -8.43
C GLY A 66 -3.65 -3.65 -9.81
N VAL A 67 -4.00 -2.53 -10.44
CA VAL A 67 -4.51 -2.53 -11.82
C VAL A 67 -3.45 -3.03 -12.80
N ILE A 68 -2.21 -2.52 -12.68
CA ILE A 68 -1.07 -2.95 -13.51
C ILE A 68 -0.82 -4.45 -13.31
N PHE A 69 -0.79 -4.92 -12.06
CA PHE A 69 -0.61 -6.33 -11.75
C PHE A 69 -1.66 -7.20 -12.45
N ARG A 70 -2.94 -6.88 -12.30
CA ARG A 70 -4.04 -7.67 -12.90
C ARG A 70 -4.03 -7.65 -14.43
N LYS A 71 -3.75 -6.49 -15.03
CA LYS A 71 -3.82 -6.35 -16.49
C LYS A 71 -2.61 -6.94 -17.24
N LEU A 72 -1.42 -6.81 -16.66
CA LEU A 72 -0.17 -7.15 -17.34
C LEU A 72 0.49 -8.42 -16.81
N ILE A 73 0.49 -8.63 -15.49
CA ILE A 73 1.25 -9.70 -14.84
C ILE A 73 0.39 -10.92 -14.56
N CYS A 74 -0.80 -10.73 -14.01
CA CYS A 74 -1.69 -11.83 -13.65
C CYS A 74 -2.04 -12.72 -14.86
N LYS A 75 -2.15 -12.13 -16.04
CA LYS A 75 -2.43 -12.86 -17.30
C LYS A 75 -1.32 -13.81 -17.73
N ARG A 76 -0.10 -13.59 -17.25
CA ARG A 76 1.09 -14.42 -17.56
C ARG A 76 1.41 -15.43 -16.47
N LEU A 77 0.71 -15.35 -15.34
CA LEU A 77 0.88 -16.24 -14.21
C LEU A 77 -0.22 -17.31 -14.20
N THR A 78 0.10 -18.46 -13.62
CA THR A 78 -0.93 -19.45 -13.28
C THR A 78 -1.95 -18.85 -12.31
N PRO A 79 -3.24 -19.24 -12.38
CA PRO A 79 -4.23 -18.79 -11.41
C PRO A 79 -3.74 -19.00 -9.97
N PRO A 80 -4.05 -18.10 -9.03
CA PRO A 80 -3.67 -18.28 -7.65
C PRO A 80 -4.38 -19.51 -7.07
N THR A 81 -3.68 -20.25 -6.23
CA THR A 81 -4.24 -21.43 -5.55
C THR A 81 -5.28 -21.03 -4.51
N GLU A 82 -5.09 -19.86 -3.89
CA GLU A 82 -5.99 -19.30 -2.89
C GLU A 82 -6.09 -17.79 -3.05
N LEU A 83 -7.28 -17.25 -2.80
CA LEU A 83 -7.51 -15.82 -2.69
C LEU A 83 -7.57 -15.45 -1.20
N GLU A 84 -6.98 -14.32 -0.85
CA GLU A 84 -6.99 -13.81 0.51
C GLU A 84 -8.06 -12.72 0.71
N ASP A 85 -8.49 -12.52 1.96
CA ASP A 85 -9.35 -11.40 2.33
C ASP A 85 -8.66 -10.06 1.99
N ALA A 86 -9.38 -9.17 1.35
CA ALA A 86 -8.89 -7.84 0.99
C ALA A 86 -8.84 -6.85 2.18
N ALA A 87 -9.47 -7.16 3.31
CA ALA A 87 -9.55 -6.24 4.44
C ALA A 87 -8.18 -5.96 5.10
N PRO A 88 -7.32 -6.95 5.40
CA PRO A 88 -5.99 -6.69 5.96
C PRO A 88 -5.10 -5.82 5.05
N PRO A 89 -4.91 -6.15 3.75
CA PRO A 89 -4.11 -5.28 2.88
C PRO A 89 -4.73 -3.90 2.67
N ARG A 90 -6.04 -3.77 2.69
CA ARG A 90 -6.72 -2.47 2.63
C ARG A 90 -6.41 -1.62 3.88
N PHE A 91 -6.41 -2.23 5.05
CA PHE A 91 -5.98 -1.56 6.28
C PHE A 91 -4.50 -1.15 6.22
N ALA A 92 -3.63 -1.98 5.65
CA ALA A 92 -2.23 -1.63 5.42
C ALA A 92 -2.08 -0.39 4.52
N GLN A 93 -2.94 -0.24 3.48
CA GLN A 93 -3.00 0.98 2.67
C GLN A 93 -3.40 2.20 3.49
N LEU A 94 -4.33 2.05 4.44
CA LEU A 94 -4.72 3.14 5.34
C LEU A 94 -3.56 3.59 6.23
N VAL A 95 -2.82 2.64 6.81
CA VAL A 95 -1.62 2.94 7.60
C VAL A 95 -0.57 3.67 6.74
N GLY A 96 -0.29 3.17 5.54
CA GLY A 96 0.60 3.81 4.59
C GLY A 96 0.14 5.24 4.22
N PHE A 97 -1.16 5.42 4.02
CA PHE A 97 -1.75 6.74 3.76
C PHE A 97 -1.50 7.71 4.91
N VAL A 98 -1.69 7.30 6.17
CA VAL A 98 -1.44 8.15 7.34
C VAL A 98 0.02 8.61 7.39
N PHE A 99 0.98 7.70 7.17
CA PHE A 99 2.40 8.07 7.14
C PHE A 99 2.73 9.03 6.01
N LEU A 100 2.24 8.75 4.80
CA LEU A 100 2.56 9.58 3.63
C LEU A 100 1.82 10.92 3.63
N ALA A 101 0.59 10.98 4.12
CA ALA A 101 -0.13 12.24 4.33
C ALA A 101 0.58 13.12 5.36
N SER A 102 1.04 12.52 6.47
CA SER A 102 1.87 13.21 7.47
C SER A 102 3.18 13.73 6.87
N ALA A 103 3.86 12.91 6.06
CA ALA A 103 5.07 13.30 5.35
C ALA A 103 4.82 14.46 4.36
N LEU A 104 3.72 14.40 3.62
CA LEU A 104 3.34 15.45 2.67
C LEU A 104 3.07 16.78 3.40
N ILE A 105 2.30 16.76 4.47
CA ILE A 105 2.02 17.94 5.30
C ILE A 105 3.32 18.49 5.89
N ALA A 106 4.18 17.63 6.44
CA ALA A 106 5.46 18.02 7.01
C ALA A 106 6.40 18.65 5.96
N THR A 107 6.44 18.10 4.75
CA THR A 107 7.21 18.65 3.62
C THR A 107 6.73 20.06 3.26
N LEU A 108 5.42 20.25 3.16
CA LEU A 108 4.81 21.55 2.83
C LEU A 108 5.00 22.58 3.96
N ALA A 109 5.05 22.11 5.22
CA ALA A 109 5.33 22.96 6.39
C ALA A 109 6.81 23.24 6.61
N GLY A 110 7.73 22.69 5.81
CA GLY A 110 9.17 22.86 5.98
C GLY A 110 9.78 21.97 7.08
N ALA A 111 9.04 21.03 7.64
CA ALA A 111 9.48 20.10 8.68
C ALA A 111 10.17 18.85 8.08
N ALA A 112 11.29 19.05 7.40
CA ALA A 112 11.99 18.03 6.62
C ALA A 112 12.31 16.75 7.43
N ALA A 113 12.75 16.90 8.69
CA ALA A 113 13.08 15.76 9.54
C ALA A 113 11.86 14.83 9.77
N ILE A 114 10.70 15.40 10.03
CA ILE A 114 9.45 14.64 10.23
C ILE A 114 9.06 13.94 8.94
N ALA A 115 9.17 14.63 7.80
CA ALA A 115 8.87 14.05 6.50
C ALA A 115 9.78 12.86 6.19
N ILE A 116 11.08 12.99 6.38
CA ILE A 116 12.07 11.92 6.16
C ILE A 116 11.78 10.71 7.05
N VAL A 117 11.50 10.92 8.32
CA VAL A 117 11.18 9.84 9.27
C VAL A 117 9.90 9.11 8.85
N ALA A 118 8.84 9.84 8.50
CA ALA A 118 7.57 9.26 8.07
C ALA A 118 7.70 8.45 6.78
N VAL A 119 8.40 8.97 5.77
CA VAL A 119 8.70 8.25 4.52
C VAL A 119 9.58 7.03 4.81
N GLY A 120 10.56 7.15 5.71
CA GLY A 120 11.44 6.05 6.12
C GLY A 120 10.68 4.88 6.74
N PHE A 121 9.74 5.14 7.63
CA PHE A 121 8.86 4.10 8.20
C PHE A 121 7.99 3.42 7.13
N ALA A 122 7.38 4.20 6.25
CA ALA A 122 6.61 3.66 5.15
C ALA A 122 7.47 2.80 4.20
N LEU A 123 8.68 3.25 3.91
CA LEU A 123 9.65 2.50 3.10
C LEU A 123 10.04 1.17 3.77
N ALA A 124 10.36 1.19 5.07
CA ALA A 124 10.71 -0.02 5.81
C ALA A 124 9.57 -1.04 5.81
N ALA A 125 8.33 -0.59 6.02
CA ALA A 125 7.15 -1.45 5.98
C ALA A 125 6.92 -2.04 4.58
N ALA A 126 7.07 -1.23 3.52
CA ALA A 126 6.94 -1.68 2.14
C ALA A 126 8.06 -2.68 1.77
N PHE A 127 9.28 -2.44 2.22
CA PHE A 127 10.42 -3.32 2.01
C PHE A 127 10.22 -4.70 2.66
N LEU A 128 9.76 -4.73 3.91
CA LEU A 128 9.43 -5.99 4.61
C LEU A 128 8.37 -6.80 3.84
N ASN A 129 7.36 -6.13 3.32
CA ASN A 129 6.33 -6.79 2.54
C ASN A 129 6.88 -7.29 1.18
N ALA A 130 7.66 -6.48 0.49
CA ALA A 130 8.19 -6.82 -0.83
C ALA A 130 9.18 -8.00 -0.77
N VAL A 131 10.10 -7.99 0.18
CA VAL A 131 11.22 -8.95 0.28
C VAL A 131 10.84 -10.16 1.11
N PHE A 132 10.27 -9.95 2.29
CA PHE A 132 10.00 -11.02 3.27
C PHE A 132 8.54 -11.47 3.30
N ASN A 133 7.67 -10.85 2.50
CA ASN A 133 6.22 -11.11 2.53
C ASN A 133 5.59 -10.85 3.91
N ILE A 134 6.17 -9.93 4.69
CA ILE A 134 5.67 -9.51 6.00
C ILE A 134 4.94 -8.18 5.84
N CYS A 135 3.61 -8.24 5.82
CA CYS A 135 2.77 -7.04 5.77
C CYS A 135 2.46 -6.56 7.20
N LEU A 136 3.21 -5.55 7.69
CA LEU A 136 3.01 -5.02 9.04
C LEU A 136 1.59 -4.51 9.29
N GLY A 137 1.00 -3.82 8.32
CA GLY A 137 -0.38 -3.36 8.42
C GLY A 137 -1.39 -4.50 8.47
N CYS A 138 -1.15 -5.59 7.73
CA CYS A 138 -1.98 -6.79 7.80
C CYS A 138 -1.90 -7.46 9.17
N GLU A 139 -0.71 -7.56 9.74
CA GLU A 139 -0.49 -8.10 11.08
C GLU A 139 -1.19 -7.23 12.16
N MET A 140 -1.06 -5.91 12.06
CA MET A 140 -1.75 -4.99 12.95
C MET A 140 -3.27 -5.16 12.88
N TYR A 141 -3.82 -5.34 11.69
CA TYR A 141 -5.25 -5.60 11.50
C TYR A 141 -5.68 -6.90 12.18
N LEU A 142 -4.95 -7.98 11.96
CA LEU A 142 -5.25 -9.30 12.55
C LEU A 142 -5.15 -9.28 14.08
N ILE A 143 -4.15 -8.60 14.65
CA ILE A 143 -3.99 -8.43 16.09
C ILE A 143 -5.15 -7.62 16.66
N SER A 144 -5.52 -6.50 16.03
CA SER A 144 -6.65 -5.67 16.44
C SER A 144 -7.96 -6.47 16.46
N ARG A 145 -8.21 -7.28 15.43
CA ARG A 145 -9.36 -8.17 15.37
C ARG A 145 -9.38 -9.20 16.48
N ARG A 146 -8.24 -9.80 16.79
CA ARG A 146 -8.13 -10.79 17.90
C ARG A 146 -8.42 -10.16 19.26
N ILE A 147 -7.96 -8.92 19.49
CA ILE A 147 -8.21 -8.21 20.75
C ILE A 147 -9.69 -7.85 20.87
N LEU A 148 -10.31 -7.32 19.79
CA LEU A 148 -11.72 -6.93 19.79
C LEU A 148 -12.68 -8.11 19.97
N VAL A 149 -12.34 -9.29 19.44
CA VAL A 149 -13.17 -10.51 19.60
C VAL A 149 -13.04 -11.10 20.99
N ARG A 150 -11.91 -10.88 21.68
CA ARG A 150 -11.70 -11.36 23.07
C ARG A 150 -12.26 -10.40 24.15
N ALA A 151 -12.52 -9.18 23.77
CA ALA A 151 -13.15 -8.19 24.66
C ALA A 151 -14.67 -8.21 24.53
#